data_ea6b36711a73276b7aa89f13fe7b4e3e
#
_entry.id   ea6b36711a73276b7aa89f13fe7b4e3e
#
_cell.length_a   1.000
_cell.length_b   1.000
_cell.length_c   1.000
_cell.angle_alpha   90.00
_cell.angle_beta   90.00
_cell.angle_gamma   90.00
#
_symmetry.space_group_name_H-M   'P 1'
#
loop_
_entity.id
_entity.type
_entity.pdbx_description
1 polymer ?
#
loop_
_entity_poly.entity_id
_entity_poly.type
_entity_poly.pdbx_seq_one_letter_code
_entity_poly.pdbx_strand_id
1 'polypeptide(L)'
;MRKALLFLPLFSLCLPGFTQSSIQSWVTGNASQVRTGHPDSTDFSDLAAMGKAIGDARIVMLGEQDHGDAATFETKTRLIRYLHEVKGFNVLAFESDFFALNDGWDQLPKTDTGIYSFLRRNITGVWSACDACQYLEKKLIPASFTTDNPLMITGIDLQTALSYSNKNLSQRLDSVLRSYVLPITQTPAYASEYVPLFDSLSRLLFAKKSHGFYDTAVEKLTRLKTELSTRTHGQDFWVVLLDNLVHLALEFKYLPTDSDKGRNERDIQMANNLKWLANYKYKNEKIIVWAQNFHVSKYSGHYSRLYNNLVSMGTVFTNDPLLASQTYIVGFSSAAGETGIVSRKPYAVSSPGKNSFERWINESWNYAFVDFSGFNKQNNNANTEFTMNGSVVEALHTPYTAQWTRIFDGVFFVRNQRKCEDARKE
;
A
#
# COMPACT_ATOMS: atom_id res chain seq x y z
N MET A 1 -52.91 61.63 -25.67
CA MET A 1 -52.57 60.19 -25.45
C MET A 1 -51.28 60.14 -24.63
N ARG A 2 -51.37 59.93 -23.32
CA ARG A 2 -50.22 59.83 -22.39
C ARG A 2 -49.85 58.35 -22.25
N LYS A 3 -48.62 57.97 -22.66
CA LYS A 3 -48.06 56.62 -22.44
C LYS A 3 -47.50 56.52 -21.01
N ALA A 4 -48.09 55.67 -20.21
CA ALA A 4 -47.55 55.32 -18.89
C ALA A 4 -46.43 54.25 -19.09
N LEU A 5 -45.20 54.55 -18.65
CA LEU A 5 -44.12 53.59 -18.51
C LEU A 5 -44.30 52.88 -17.16
N LEU A 6 -44.52 51.56 -17.21
CA LEU A 6 -44.42 50.69 -16.01
C LEU A 6 -42.93 50.37 -15.78
N PHE A 7 -42.41 50.83 -14.61
CA PHE A 7 -41.15 50.37 -14.09
C PHE A 7 -41.41 49.08 -13.29
N LEU A 8 -40.90 47.94 -13.76
CA LEU A 8 -40.79 46.73 -12.93
C LEU A 8 -39.46 46.81 -12.11
N PRO A 9 -39.51 46.65 -10.79
CA PRO A 9 -38.27 46.52 -10.02
C PRO A 9 -37.67 45.13 -10.23
N LEU A 10 -36.43 45.07 -10.72
CA LEU A 10 -35.63 43.85 -10.79
C LEU A 10 -35.20 43.49 -9.36
N PHE A 11 -35.89 42.51 -8.74
CA PHE A 11 -35.42 41.89 -7.51
C PHE A 11 -34.24 41.02 -7.85
N SER A 12 -33.00 41.50 -7.61
CA SER A 12 -31.78 40.73 -7.61
C SER A 12 -31.82 39.75 -6.43
N LEU A 13 -32.18 38.50 -6.68
CA LEU A 13 -32.04 37.40 -5.74
C LEU A 13 -30.52 37.18 -5.54
N CYS A 14 -29.93 37.75 -4.51
CA CYS A 14 -28.65 37.33 -3.96
C CYS A 14 -28.81 35.90 -3.44
N LEU A 15 -28.51 34.92 -4.25
CA LEU A 15 -28.28 33.58 -3.76
C LEU A 15 -27.08 33.66 -2.80
N PRO A 16 -27.18 33.11 -1.58
CA PRO A 16 -26.03 33.04 -0.68
C PRO A 16 -24.96 32.22 -1.43
N GLY A 17 -23.87 32.87 -1.87
CA GLY A 17 -22.72 32.19 -2.37
C GLY A 17 -22.20 31.28 -1.26
N PHE A 18 -22.26 29.96 -1.46
CA PHE A 18 -21.57 29.02 -0.61
C PHE A 18 -20.10 29.40 -0.66
N THR A 19 -19.59 30.05 0.39
CA THR A 19 -18.17 30.36 0.53
C THR A 19 -17.45 29.02 0.62
N GLN A 20 -16.73 28.67 -0.41
CA GLN A 20 -15.87 27.50 -0.45
C GLN A 20 -14.89 27.61 0.74
N SER A 21 -14.97 26.69 1.70
CA SER A 21 -14.06 26.68 2.83
C SER A 21 -12.65 26.42 2.34
N SER A 22 -11.67 27.20 2.81
CA SER A 22 -10.28 26.92 2.49
C SER A 22 -9.88 25.56 3.09
N ILE A 23 -8.98 24.84 2.45
CA ILE A 23 -8.45 23.57 2.98
C ILE A 23 -7.83 23.75 4.37
N GLN A 24 -7.19 24.87 4.63
CA GLN A 24 -6.66 25.19 5.96
C GLN A 24 -7.77 25.28 7.00
N SER A 25 -8.85 26.02 6.70
CA SER A 25 -10.01 26.11 7.60
C SER A 25 -10.67 24.76 7.84
N TRP A 26 -10.73 23.93 6.78
CA TRP A 26 -11.21 22.55 6.91
C TRP A 26 -10.35 21.73 7.87
N VAL A 27 -9.03 21.69 7.66
CA VAL A 27 -8.10 20.92 8.51
C VAL A 27 -8.17 21.41 9.94
N THR A 28 -8.08 22.73 10.18
CA THR A 28 -8.15 23.30 11.53
C THR A 28 -9.47 22.99 12.24
N GLY A 29 -10.60 22.98 11.52
CA GLY A 29 -11.93 22.75 12.10
C GLY A 29 -12.34 21.28 12.20
N ASN A 30 -11.74 20.37 11.43
CA ASN A 30 -12.16 18.97 11.31
C ASN A 30 -11.08 17.96 11.69
N ALA A 31 -9.86 18.40 12.05
CA ALA A 31 -8.87 17.51 12.61
C ALA A 31 -9.37 16.92 13.93
N SER A 32 -9.25 15.61 14.07
CA SER A 32 -9.60 14.89 15.29
C SER A 32 -8.34 14.47 16.02
N GLN A 33 -8.22 14.83 17.29
CA GLN A 33 -7.10 14.38 18.14
C GLN A 33 -7.15 12.86 18.32
N VAL A 34 -6.01 12.22 18.13
CA VAL A 34 -5.76 10.85 18.54
C VAL A 34 -4.82 10.88 19.75
N ARG A 35 -5.18 10.19 20.83
CA ARG A 35 -4.47 10.30 22.12
C ARG A 35 -3.10 9.64 22.07
N THR A 36 -2.99 8.51 21.35
CA THR A 36 -1.76 7.73 21.29
C THR A 36 -1.66 6.95 19.97
N GLY A 37 -0.41 6.72 19.51
CA GLY A 37 -0.10 5.76 18.44
C GLY A 37 0.30 4.38 18.97
N HIS A 38 0.38 4.21 20.32
CA HIS A 38 0.93 3.00 20.92
C HIS A 38 0.02 1.77 20.72
N PRO A 39 0.55 0.65 20.23
CA PRO A 39 -0.26 -0.54 19.87
C PRO A 39 -0.89 -1.25 21.07
N ASP A 40 -0.36 -1.07 22.30
CA ASP A 40 -0.93 -1.67 23.52
C ASP A 40 -2.24 -1.01 23.98
N SER A 41 -2.55 0.21 23.51
CA SER A 41 -3.76 0.92 23.92
C SER A 41 -5.01 0.16 23.47
N THR A 42 -5.87 -0.16 24.43
CA THR A 42 -7.15 -0.89 24.21
C THR A 42 -8.33 0.03 24.06
N ASP A 43 -8.19 1.31 24.44
CA ASP A 43 -9.25 2.32 24.24
C ASP A 43 -9.12 2.92 22.84
N PHE A 44 -10.07 2.59 21.97
CA PHE A 44 -10.15 3.07 20.60
C PHE A 44 -11.15 4.23 20.42
N SER A 45 -11.69 4.82 21.48
CA SER A 45 -12.69 5.90 21.37
C SER A 45 -12.16 7.13 20.62
N ASP A 46 -10.85 7.37 20.65
CA ASP A 46 -10.20 8.45 19.92
C ASP A 46 -10.04 8.17 18.40
N LEU A 47 -10.29 6.94 17.96
CA LEU A 47 -10.32 6.56 16.55
C LEU A 47 -11.74 6.61 15.94
N ALA A 48 -12.75 7.05 16.70
CA ALA A 48 -14.14 7.09 16.25
C ALA A 48 -14.33 7.94 14.98
N ALA A 49 -13.64 9.07 14.87
CA ALA A 49 -13.68 9.92 13.68
C ALA A 49 -13.15 9.19 12.43
N MET A 50 -12.03 8.48 12.56
CA MET A 50 -11.48 7.64 11.48
C MET A 50 -12.42 6.48 11.14
N GLY A 51 -12.98 5.81 12.14
CA GLY A 51 -13.94 4.73 11.93
C GLY A 51 -15.21 5.18 11.21
N LYS A 52 -15.67 6.42 11.48
CA LYS A 52 -16.80 7.04 10.75
C LYS A 52 -16.43 7.39 9.31
N ALA A 53 -15.24 7.93 9.09
CA ALA A 53 -14.76 8.28 7.75
C ALA A 53 -14.59 7.03 6.85
N ILE A 54 -14.01 5.94 7.38
CA ILE A 54 -13.89 4.65 6.70
C ILE A 54 -15.27 4.07 6.36
N GLY A 55 -16.27 4.25 7.23
CA GLY A 55 -17.64 3.75 7.00
C GLY A 55 -17.68 2.26 6.72
N ASP A 56 -18.28 1.90 5.58
CA ASP A 56 -18.46 0.53 5.11
C ASP A 56 -17.39 0.08 4.10
N ALA A 57 -16.29 0.82 3.97
CA ALA A 57 -15.20 0.43 3.09
C ALA A 57 -14.72 -0.99 3.41
N ARG A 58 -14.51 -1.76 2.35
CA ARG A 58 -14.01 -3.14 2.43
C ARG A 58 -12.48 -3.22 2.37
N ILE A 59 -11.86 -2.18 1.82
CA ILE A 59 -10.41 -2.09 1.68
C ILE A 59 -9.95 -0.80 2.33
N VAL A 60 -9.00 -0.90 3.28
CA VAL A 60 -8.33 0.25 3.89
C VAL A 60 -6.85 0.16 3.59
N MET A 61 -6.32 1.17 2.90
CA MET A 61 -4.88 1.24 2.63
C MET A 61 -4.22 2.19 3.61
N LEU A 62 -3.17 1.74 4.29
CA LEU A 62 -2.39 2.50 5.25
C LEU A 62 -1.00 2.79 4.66
N GLY A 63 -0.74 4.06 4.38
CA GLY A 63 0.52 4.55 3.87
C GLY A 63 1.63 4.65 4.92
N GLU A 64 2.81 5.08 4.52
CA GLU A 64 3.92 5.56 5.35
C GLU A 64 4.84 6.43 4.49
N GLN A 65 5.53 7.39 5.10
CA GLN A 65 6.36 8.33 4.35
C GLN A 65 7.72 7.73 4.00
N ASP A 66 8.30 6.96 4.91
CA ASP A 66 9.56 6.20 4.70
C ASP A 66 9.49 4.85 5.40
N HIS A 67 10.24 3.89 4.88
CA HIS A 67 10.40 2.55 5.46
C HIS A 67 11.18 2.53 6.80
N GLY A 68 11.52 3.68 7.34
CA GLY A 68 12.20 3.87 8.62
C GLY A 68 11.39 4.57 9.69
N ASP A 69 10.09 4.75 9.48
CA ASP A 69 9.19 5.55 10.33
C ASP A 69 8.61 4.74 11.49
N ALA A 70 9.42 4.48 12.52
CA ALA A 70 9.01 3.62 13.63
C ALA A 70 7.74 4.11 14.35
N ALA A 71 7.58 5.43 14.59
CA ALA A 71 6.37 5.95 15.21
C ALA A 71 5.11 5.77 14.33
N THR A 72 5.27 5.84 13.01
CA THR A 72 4.22 5.49 12.06
C THR A 72 3.89 4.00 12.11
N PHE A 73 4.88 3.11 12.21
CA PHE A 73 4.66 1.66 12.26
C PHE A 73 3.93 1.22 13.55
N GLU A 74 4.29 1.81 14.70
CA GLU A 74 3.52 1.62 15.94
C GLU A 74 2.08 2.06 15.76
N THR A 75 1.87 3.24 15.18
CA THR A 75 0.54 3.79 14.89
C THR A 75 -0.23 2.88 13.93
N LYS A 76 0.37 2.46 12.81
CA LYS A 76 -0.26 1.51 11.86
C LYS A 76 -0.65 0.21 12.57
N THR A 77 0.19 -0.31 13.46
CA THR A 77 -0.12 -1.51 14.25
C THR A 77 -1.36 -1.28 15.12
N ARG A 78 -1.47 -0.12 15.79
CA ARG A 78 -2.67 0.24 16.56
C ARG A 78 -3.91 0.37 15.68
N LEU A 79 -3.76 0.99 14.49
CA LEU A 79 -4.87 1.11 13.53
C LEU A 79 -5.30 -0.25 12.98
N ILE A 80 -4.37 -1.14 12.68
CA ILE A 80 -4.66 -2.53 12.26
C ILE A 80 -5.44 -3.25 13.36
N ARG A 81 -5.01 -3.11 14.61
CA ARG A 81 -5.72 -3.69 15.74
C ARG A 81 -7.15 -3.17 15.86
N TYR A 82 -7.36 -1.85 15.75
CA TYR A 82 -8.68 -1.23 15.71
C TYR A 82 -9.54 -1.74 14.54
N LEU A 83 -8.97 -1.76 13.34
CA LEU A 83 -9.67 -2.25 12.15
C LEU A 83 -10.06 -3.72 12.28
N HIS A 84 -9.18 -4.55 12.86
CA HIS A 84 -9.44 -5.96 13.08
C HIS A 84 -10.47 -6.19 14.18
N GLU A 85 -10.22 -5.70 15.40
CA GLU A 85 -11.04 -5.97 16.59
C GLU A 85 -12.41 -5.27 16.55
N VAL A 86 -12.52 -4.08 15.91
CA VAL A 86 -13.72 -3.25 15.96
C VAL A 86 -14.44 -3.17 14.62
N LYS A 87 -13.71 -3.14 13.50
CA LYS A 87 -14.29 -2.94 12.16
C LYS A 87 -14.38 -4.21 11.33
N GLY A 88 -13.89 -5.36 11.83
CA GLY A 88 -13.97 -6.67 11.21
C GLY A 88 -13.09 -6.86 9.98
N PHE A 89 -11.91 -6.24 9.94
CA PHE A 89 -10.91 -6.47 8.89
C PHE A 89 -10.06 -7.68 9.27
N ASN A 90 -10.10 -8.72 8.44
CA ASN A 90 -9.49 -10.03 8.76
C ASN A 90 -8.30 -10.38 7.85
N VAL A 91 -7.94 -9.52 6.91
CA VAL A 91 -6.80 -9.73 6.00
C VAL A 91 -5.86 -8.54 6.07
N LEU A 92 -4.56 -8.80 6.25
CA LEU A 92 -3.49 -7.81 6.20
C LEU A 92 -2.56 -8.14 5.03
N ALA A 93 -2.61 -7.30 4.00
CA ALA A 93 -1.83 -7.41 2.79
C ALA A 93 -0.60 -6.49 2.87
N PHE A 94 0.59 -7.07 2.86
CA PHE A 94 1.86 -6.34 2.90
C PHE A 94 2.40 -6.03 1.50
N GLU A 95 3.04 -4.88 1.32
CA GLU A 95 3.98 -4.60 0.23
C GLU A 95 5.22 -5.50 0.40
N SER A 96 5.02 -6.80 0.24
CA SER A 96 6.04 -7.82 0.42
C SER A 96 5.71 -9.03 -0.44
N ASP A 97 6.65 -9.97 -0.50
CA ASP A 97 6.71 -11.15 -1.37
C ASP A 97 5.36 -11.88 -1.54
N PHE A 98 4.78 -11.75 -2.73
CA PHE A 98 3.49 -12.35 -3.09
C PHE A 98 3.48 -13.87 -2.94
N PHE A 99 4.54 -14.55 -3.42
CA PHE A 99 4.60 -16.01 -3.35
C PHE A 99 4.76 -16.50 -1.92
N ALA A 100 5.70 -15.91 -1.17
CA ALA A 100 5.96 -16.33 0.21
C ALA A 100 4.75 -16.13 1.12
N LEU A 101 4.10 -14.96 1.05
CA LEU A 101 2.99 -14.62 1.92
C LEU A 101 1.63 -15.13 1.40
N ASN A 102 1.58 -15.84 0.28
CA ASN A 102 0.41 -16.58 -0.16
C ASN A 102 0.65 -18.09 -0.06
N ASP A 103 1.47 -18.70 -0.92
CA ASP A 103 1.72 -20.14 -0.89
C ASP A 103 2.36 -20.59 0.43
N GLY A 104 3.41 -19.88 0.86
CA GLY A 104 4.12 -20.22 2.10
C GLY A 104 3.28 -20.00 3.36
N TRP A 105 2.54 -18.91 3.42
CA TRP A 105 1.63 -18.64 4.52
C TRP A 105 0.51 -19.67 4.63
N ASP A 106 -0.11 -20.04 3.51
CA ASP A 106 -1.22 -20.97 3.50
C ASP A 106 -0.81 -22.38 4.01
N GLN A 107 0.46 -22.78 3.78
CA GLN A 107 1.00 -24.07 4.22
C GLN A 107 1.61 -24.04 5.64
N LEU A 108 1.79 -22.85 6.21
CA LEU A 108 2.40 -22.72 7.53
C LEU A 108 1.47 -23.23 8.64
N PRO A 109 1.93 -24.15 9.53
CA PRO A 109 1.24 -24.42 10.79
C PRO A 109 1.16 -23.14 11.64
N LYS A 110 -0.05 -22.75 12.05
CA LYS A 110 -0.33 -21.48 12.72
C LYS A 110 -0.05 -21.55 14.23
N THR A 111 1.20 -21.91 14.60
CA THR A 111 1.69 -21.82 15.98
C THR A 111 2.37 -20.46 16.20
N ASP A 112 2.37 -19.93 17.43
CA ASP A 112 2.94 -18.62 17.74
C ASP A 112 4.39 -18.47 17.26
N THR A 113 5.23 -19.46 17.60
CA THR A 113 6.65 -19.45 17.18
C THR A 113 6.80 -19.65 15.67
N GLY A 114 5.94 -20.46 15.06
CA GLY A 114 5.90 -20.69 13.61
C GLY A 114 5.54 -19.41 12.86
N ILE A 115 4.46 -18.75 13.26
CA ILE A 115 4.01 -17.48 12.69
C ILE A 115 5.11 -16.43 12.78
N TYR A 116 5.61 -16.14 13.98
CA TYR A 116 6.65 -15.14 14.16
C TYR A 116 7.91 -15.44 13.35
N SER A 117 8.41 -16.68 13.43
CA SER A 117 9.60 -17.10 12.68
C SER A 117 9.39 -17.00 11.16
N PHE A 118 8.19 -17.24 10.67
CA PHE A 118 7.85 -17.10 9.24
C PHE A 118 7.81 -15.64 8.82
N LEU A 119 7.09 -14.78 9.55
CA LEU A 119 6.97 -13.35 9.25
C LEU A 119 8.34 -12.66 9.23
N ARG A 120 9.18 -12.92 10.24
CA ARG A 120 10.56 -12.41 10.33
C ARG A 120 11.41 -12.66 9.09
N ARG A 121 11.16 -13.75 8.36
CA ARG A 121 11.93 -14.16 7.19
C ARG A 121 11.25 -13.87 5.86
N ASN A 122 9.96 -13.54 5.88
CA ASN A 122 9.15 -13.42 4.67
C ASN A 122 8.34 -12.11 4.57
N ILE A 123 8.46 -11.21 5.55
CA ILE A 123 8.17 -9.79 5.40
C ILE A 123 9.47 -9.06 5.08
N THR A 124 9.40 -8.07 4.20
CA THR A 124 10.55 -7.26 3.79
C THR A 124 11.29 -6.69 5.00
N GLY A 125 12.64 -6.77 4.98
CA GLY A 125 13.48 -6.49 6.13
C GLY A 125 13.41 -5.06 6.67
N VAL A 126 12.89 -4.11 5.89
CA VAL A 126 12.66 -2.73 6.36
C VAL A 126 11.63 -2.67 7.49
N TRP A 127 10.67 -3.58 7.51
CA TRP A 127 9.67 -3.72 8.58
C TRP A 127 10.05 -4.81 9.56
N SER A 128 10.34 -6.04 9.12
CA SER A 128 10.59 -7.17 10.02
C SER A 128 11.85 -7.03 10.87
N ALA A 129 12.79 -6.14 10.51
CA ALA A 129 13.94 -5.81 11.36
C ALA A 129 13.68 -4.63 12.30
N CYS A 130 12.58 -3.88 12.14
CA CYS A 130 12.25 -2.71 12.95
C CYS A 130 11.58 -3.13 14.28
N ASP A 131 12.06 -2.59 15.38
CA ASP A 131 11.49 -2.81 16.72
C ASP A 131 10.00 -2.44 16.80
N ALA A 132 9.60 -1.39 16.12
CA ALA A 132 8.21 -0.90 16.09
C ALA A 132 7.20 -1.90 15.49
N CYS A 133 7.66 -2.85 14.66
CA CYS A 133 6.81 -3.90 14.07
C CYS A 133 6.69 -5.15 14.97
N GLN A 134 7.47 -5.25 16.06
CA GLN A 134 7.51 -6.46 16.88
C GLN A 134 6.18 -6.76 17.57
N TYR A 135 5.42 -5.74 17.97
CA TYR A 135 4.10 -5.97 18.56
C TYR A 135 3.15 -6.65 17.57
N LEU A 136 3.14 -6.19 16.31
CA LEU A 136 2.34 -6.79 15.26
C LEU A 136 2.73 -8.25 15.02
N GLU A 137 4.02 -8.52 14.84
CA GLU A 137 4.54 -9.82 14.42
C GLU A 137 4.60 -10.85 15.56
N LYS A 138 4.93 -10.42 16.79
CA LYS A 138 5.09 -11.32 17.95
C LYS A 138 3.80 -11.50 18.78
N LYS A 139 2.92 -10.50 18.78
CA LYS A 139 1.74 -10.49 19.65
C LYS A 139 0.43 -10.49 18.86
N LEU A 140 0.15 -9.43 18.09
CA LEU A 140 -1.16 -9.24 17.51
C LEU A 140 -1.53 -10.36 16.53
N ILE A 141 -0.67 -10.65 15.55
CA ILE A 141 -0.95 -11.68 14.55
C ILE A 141 -1.04 -13.06 15.22
N PRO A 142 -0.04 -13.55 16.01
CA PRO A 142 -0.16 -14.86 16.66
C PRO A 142 -1.39 -14.98 17.54
N ALA A 143 -1.67 -13.99 18.40
CA ALA A 143 -2.81 -14.02 19.30
C ALA A 143 -4.15 -14.10 18.55
N SER A 144 -4.28 -13.51 17.36
CA SER A 144 -5.50 -13.58 16.57
C SER A 144 -5.86 -15.03 16.17
N PHE A 145 -4.87 -15.91 16.01
CA PHE A 145 -5.07 -17.33 15.67
C PHE A 145 -5.56 -18.19 16.86
N THR A 146 -5.62 -17.61 18.06
CA THR A 146 -6.26 -18.25 19.23
C THR A 146 -7.75 -17.90 19.35
N THR A 147 -8.29 -17.11 18.43
CA THR A 147 -9.68 -16.66 18.38
C THR A 147 -10.40 -17.24 17.15
N ASP A 148 -11.71 -17.09 17.10
CA ASP A 148 -12.54 -17.48 15.93
C ASP A 148 -12.37 -16.51 14.75
N ASN A 149 -11.63 -15.42 14.92
CA ASN A 149 -11.43 -14.37 13.92
C ASN A 149 -9.93 -14.08 13.70
N PRO A 150 -9.19 -14.97 13.00
CA PRO A 150 -7.76 -14.78 12.77
C PRO A 150 -7.46 -13.65 11.79
N LEU A 151 -6.38 -12.91 12.02
CA LEU A 151 -5.85 -11.92 11.07
C LEU A 151 -4.96 -12.62 10.05
N MET A 152 -5.51 -12.90 8.88
CA MET A 152 -4.81 -13.56 7.77
C MET A 152 -3.77 -12.62 7.14
N ILE A 153 -2.59 -13.17 6.84
CA ILE A 153 -1.50 -12.41 6.20
C ILE A 153 -1.41 -12.80 4.73
N THR A 154 -1.12 -11.81 3.89
CA THR A 154 -0.85 -12.01 2.46
C THR A 154 0.17 -10.98 1.95
N GLY A 155 0.79 -11.24 0.80
CA GLY A 155 1.71 -10.33 0.11
C GLY A 155 1.12 -9.85 -1.20
N ILE A 156 1.54 -8.67 -1.62
CA ILE A 156 1.12 -8.07 -2.90
C ILE A 156 2.28 -7.74 -3.82
N ASP A 157 3.53 -7.76 -3.32
CA ASP A 157 4.69 -7.37 -4.12
C ASP A 157 5.21 -8.54 -4.96
N LEU A 158 5.49 -8.26 -6.21
CA LEU A 158 6.02 -9.22 -7.17
C LEU A 158 7.49 -9.62 -6.89
N GLN A 159 8.20 -8.91 -6.00
CA GLN A 159 9.61 -9.16 -5.70
C GLN A 159 9.78 -10.43 -4.84
N THR A 160 9.90 -11.58 -5.51
CA THR A 160 10.00 -12.94 -4.92
C THR A 160 11.42 -13.27 -4.45
N ALA A 161 11.95 -12.50 -3.49
CA ALA A 161 13.35 -12.62 -3.05
C ALA A 161 13.54 -13.00 -1.58
N LEU A 162 12.44 -13.29 -0.86
CA LEU A 162 12.52 -13.61 0.55
C LEU A 162 12.75 -15.10 0.80
N SER A 163 12.93 -15.48 2.05
CA SER A 163 13.45 -16.80 2.44
C SER A 163 12.64 -17.98 1.86
N TYR A 164 11.31 -17.87 1.91
CA TYR A 164 10.46 -18.94 1.38
C TYR A 164 10.54 -19.03 -0.13
N SER A 165 10.47 -17.90 -0.84
CA SER A 165 10.56 -17.83 -2.29
C SER A 165 11.91 -18.37 -2.80
N ASN A 166 13.01 -17.92 -2.19
CA ASN A 166 14.36 -18.41 -2.56
C ASN A 166 14.52 -19.92 -2.43
N LYS A 167 13.82 -20.55 -1.49
CA LYS A 167 13.96 -21.99 -1.23
C LYS A 167 12.97 -22.84 -2.04
N ASN A 168 11.76 -22.32 -2.27
CA ASN A 168 10.64 -23.17 -2.67
C ASN A 168 10.04 -22.80 -4.03
N LEU A 169 10.18 -21.55 -4.53
CA LEU A 169 9.47 -21.09 -5.72
C LEU A 169 9.74 -21.99 -6.94
N SER A 170 11.00 -22.24 -7.27
CA SER A 170 11.38 -23.04 -8.44
C SER A 170 10.80 -24.45 -8.37
N GLN A 171 11.00 -25.14 -7.25
CA GLN A 171 10.50 -26.51 -7.04
C GLN A 171 8.97 -26.59 -7.03
N ARG A 172 8.31 -25.66 -6.35
CA ARG A 172 6.85 -25.64 -6.25
C ARG A 172 6.22 -25.37 -7.61
N LEU A 173 6.74 -24.37 -8.34
CA LEU A 173 6.26 -24.03 -9.67
C LEU A 173 6.46 -25.20 -10.64
N ASP A 174 7.66 -25.81 -10.67
CA ASP A 174 7.94 -27.00 -11.50
C ASP A 174 6.96 -28.15 -11.19
N SER A 175 6.78 -28.46 -9.90
CA SER A 175 5.89 -29.55 -9.47
C SER A 175 4.45 -29.33 -9.94
N VAL A 176 3.94 -28.10 -9.78
CA VAL A 176 2.56 -27.77 -10.18
C VAL A 176 2.40 -27.80 -11.71
N LEU A 177 3.31 -27.15 -12.46
CA LEU A 177 3.24 -27.15 -13.92
C LEU A 177 3.28 -28.56 -14.51
N ARG A 178 4.08 -29.47 -13.94
CA ARG A 178 4.11 -30.90 -14.36
C ARG A 178 2.80 -31.60 -14.01
N SER A 179 2.17 -31.30 -12.89
CA SER A 179 0.90 -31.93 -12.48
C SER A 179 -0.25 -31.64 -13.45
N TYR A 180 -0.21 -30.49 -14.13
CA TYR A 180 -1.18 -30.13 -15.18
C TYR A 180 -0.88 -30.77 -16.55
N VAL A 181 0.24 -31.49 -16.69
CA VAL A 181 0.67 -32.18 -17.93
C VAL A 181 0.62 -31.21 -19.12
N LEU A 182 1.20 -30.01 -18.95
CA LEU A 182 1.22 -29.02 -20.02
C LEU A 182 2.08 -29.51 -21.19
N PRO A 183 1.74 -29.19 -22.47
CA PRO A 183 2.53 -29.62 -23.63
C PRO A 183 4.02 -29.30 -23.48
N ILE A 184 4.36 -28.10 -23.01
CA ILE A 184 5.76 -27.69 -22.80
C ILE A 184 6.48 -28.54 -21.75
N THR A 185 5.81 -28.97 -20.67
CA THR A 185 6.43 -29.76 -19.59
C THR A 185 6.83 -31.18 -20.05
N GLN A 186 6.36 -31.63 -21.21
CA GLN A 186 6.67 -32.90 -21.81
C GLN A 186 7.89 -32.84 -22.75
N THR A 187 8.47 -31.67 -22.94
CA THR A 187 9.64 -31.48 -23.83
C THR A 187 10.95 -31.53 -23.07
N PRO A 188 12.06 -31.98 -23.70
CA PRO A 188 13.41 -31.93 -23.10
C PRO A 188 13.83 -30.48 -22.74
N ALA A 189 13.43 -29.49 -23.54
CA ALA A 189 13.69 -28.07 -23.32
C ALA A 189 13.12 -27.55 -21.98
N TYR A 190 12.02 -28.13 -21.49
CA TYR A 190 11.45 -27.71 -20.23
C TYR A 190 12.45 -27.87 -19.07
N ALA A 191 13.04 -29.03 -18.90
CA ALA A 191 13.97 -29.29 -17.81
C ALA A 191 15.28 -28.49 -17.94
N SER A 192 15.77 -28.28 -19.17
CA SER A 192 17.06 -27.61 -19.41
C SER A 192 16.97 -26.08 -19.46
N GLU A 193 15.78 -25.51 -19.73
CA GLU A 193 15.65 -24.09 -19.99
C GLU A 193 14.63 -23.36 -19.04
N TYR A 194 13.54 -24.03 -18.67
CA TYR A 194 12.49 -23.39 -17.84
C TYR A 194 12.78 -23.54 -16.34
N VAL A 195 13.17 -24.72 -15.88
CA VAL A 195 13.47 -24.94 -14.46
C VAL A 195 14.64 -24.05 -13.98
N PRO A 196 15.77 -23.93 -14.71
CA PRO A 196 16.83 -22.98 -14.35
C PRO A 196 16.40 -21.51 -14.42
N LEU A 197 15.41 -21.17 -15.27
CA LEU A 197 14.84 -19.83 -15.31
C LEU A 197 14.11 -19.52 -14.00
N PHE A 198 13.27 -20.42 -13.48
CA PHE A 198 12.56 -20.22 -12.20
C PHE A 198 13.53 -19.99 -11.05
N ASP A 199 14.62 -20.77 -10.99
CA ASP A 199 15.69 -20.60 -9.98
C ASP A 199 16.40 -19.24 -10.11
N SER A 200 16.63 -18.80 -11.34
CA SER A 200 17.21 -17.46 -11.59
C SER A 200 16.29 -16.33 -11.18
N LEU A 201 14.97 -16.45 -11.41
CA LEU A 201 13.99 -15.42 -11.07
C LEU A 201 13.79 -15.30 -9.56
N SER A 202 13.77 -16.40 -8.81
CA SER A 202 13.66 -16.37 -7.34
C SER A 202 14.83 -15.65 -6.64
N ARG A 203 15.93 -15.39 -7.37
CA ARG A 203 17.15 -14.71 -6.88
C ARG A 203 17.46 -13.42 -7.62
N LEU A 204 16.52 -12.92 -8.42
CA LEU A 204 16.79 -11.83 -9.36
C LEU A 204 17.23 -10.52 -8.67
N LEU A 205 16.71 -10.21 -7.48
CA LEU A 205 17.11 -9.04 -6.69
C LEU A 205 18.62 -9.01 -6.36
N PHE A 206 19.30 -10.14 -6.39
CA PHE A 206 20.70 -10.28 -6.00
C PHE A 206 21.66 -10.43 -7.18
N ALA A 207 21.15 -10.56 -8.41
CA ALA A 207 21.98 -10.85 -9.58
C ALA A 207 21.50 -10.12 -10.84
N LYS A 208 22.28 -9.14 -11.31
CA LYS A 208 22.01 -8.49 -12.60
C LYS A 208 22.13 -9.52 -13.74
N LYS A 209 21.18 -9.48 -14.67
CA LYS A 209 21.14 -10.32 -15.87
C LYS A 209 21.24 -9.45 -17.13
N SER A 210 21.51 -10.07 -18.27
CA SER A 210 21.50 -9.38 -19.57
C SER A 210 20.09 -9.05 -20.05
N HIS A 211 19.94 -8.06 -20.93
CA HIS A 211 18.64 -7.76 -21.55
C HIS A 211 18.04 -8.98 -22.26
N GLY A 212 18.84 -9.77 -22.98
CA GLY A 212 18.36 -10.99 -23.64
C GLY A 212 17.83 -12.06 -22.67
N PHE A 213 18.35 -12.12 -21.44
CA PHE A 213 17.77 -12.97 -20.40
C PHE A 213 16.33 -12.57 -20.07
N TYR A 214 16.07 -11.27 -19.89
CA TYR A 214 14.74 -10.79 -19.55
C TYR A 214 13.74 -11.01 -20.69
N ASP A 215 14.15 -10.79 -21.94
CA ASP A 215 13.31 -11.06 -23.11
C ASP A 215 12.90 -12.52 -23.19
N THR A 216 13.86 -13.43 -23.03
CA THR A 216 13.63 -14.88 -22.99
C THR A 216 12.74 -15.26 -21.80
N ALA A 217 12.92 -14.64 -20.62
CA ALA A 217 12.08 -14.87 -19.45
C ALA A 217 10.63 -14.50 -19.72
N VAL A 218 10.39 -13.30 -20.25
CA VAL A 218 9.04 -12.81 -20.58
C VAL A 218 8.35 -13.75 -21.57
N GLU A 219 9.02 -14.14 -22.65
CA GLU A 219 8.48 -15.06 -23.67
C GLU A 219 8.07 -16.41 -23.05
N LYS A 220 9.01 -17.06 -22.33
CA LYS A 220 8.79 -18.38 -21.74
C LYS A 220 7.70 -18.38 -20.67
N LEU A 221 7.70 -17.38 -19.78
CA LEU A 221 6.70 -17.26 -18.73
C LEU A 221 5.30 -16.96 -19.30
N THR A 222 5.22 -16.11 -20.33
CA THR A 222 3.96 -15.81 -21.02
C THR A 222 3.40 -17.06 -21.70
N ARG A 223 4.25 -17.88 -22.31
CA ARG A 223 3.84 -19.17 -22.87
C ARG A 223 3.29 -20.10 -21.79
N LEU A 224 4.00 -20.28 -20.67
CA LEU A 224 3.52 -21.11 -19.55
C LEU A 224 2.19 -20.60 -18.99
N LYS A 225 2.06 -19.28 -18.79
CA LYS A 225 0.81 -18.66 -18.34
C LYS A 225 -0.34 -18.97 -19.29
N THR A 226 -0.11 -18.85 -20.59
CA THR A 226 -1.10 -19.16 -21.62
C THR A 226 -1.52 -20.63 -21.59
N GLU A 227 -0.55 -21.55 -21.59
CA GLU A 227 -0.83 -23.00 -21.55
C GLU A 227 -1.56 -23.38 -20.24
N LEU A 228 -1.13 -22.85 -19.08
CA LEU A 228 -1.77 -23.13 -17.79
C LEU A 228 -3.20 -22.59 -17.75
N SER A 229 -3.45 -21.40 -18.28
CA SER A 229 -4.78 -20.80 -18.35
C SER A 229 -5.78 -21.61 -19.16
N THR A 230 -5.33 -22.49 -20.07
CA THR A 230 -6.22 -23.43 -20.79
C THR A 230 -6.63 -24.63 -19.94
N ARG A 231 -5.92 -24.90 -18.85
CA ARG A 231 -6.16 -26.05 -17.92
C ARG A 231 -6.80 -25.63 -16.62
N THR A 232 -6.73 -24.35 -16.29
CA THR A 232 -7.26 -23.77 -15.06
C THR A 232 -8.21 -22.62 -15.38
N HIS A 233 -8.77 -22.00 -14.34
CA HIS A 233 -9.40 -20.69 -14.51
C HIS A 233 -8.35 -19.58 -14.45
N GLY A 234 -8.54 -18.48 -15.18
CA GLY A 234 -7.60 -17.35 -15.22
C GLY A 234 -7.31 -16.70 -13.86
N GLN A 235 -8.07 -17.06 -12.82
CA GLN A 235 -7.93 -16.62 -11.44
C GLN A 235 -7.18 -17.62 -10.56
N ASP A 236 -6.65 -18.70 -11.15
CA ASP A 236 -5.81 -19.65 -10.41
C ASP A 236 -4.54 -18.95 -9.91
N PHE A 237 -4.14 -19.26 -8.66
CA PHE A 237 -2.97 -18.66 -8.03
C PHE A 237 -1.69 -18.78 -8.88
N TRP A 238 -1.48 -19.92 -9.52
CA TRP A 238 -0.27 -20.19 -10.31
C TRP A 238 -0.24 -19.42 -11.63
N VAL A 239 -1.42 -19.13 -12.20
CA VAL A 239 -1.53 -18.21 -13.36
C VAL A 239 -1.15 -16.79 -12.94
N VAL A 240 -1.65 -16.34 -11.79
CA VAL A 240 -1.30 -15.02 -11.24
C VAL A 240 0.18 -14.95 -10.87
N LEU A 241 0.76 -16.02 -10.30
CA LEU A 241 2.19 -16.08 -9.99
C LEU A 241 3.05 -16.01 -11.26
N LEU A 242 2.66 -16.69 -12.34
CA LEU A 242 3.37 -16.57 -13.63
C LEU A 242 3.33 -15.13 -14.17
N ASP A 243 2.21 -14.43 -13.97
CA ASP A 243 2.09 -13.01 -14.32
C ASP A 243 3.01 -12.13 -13.46
N ASN A 244 3.10 -12.40 -12.16
CA ASN A 244 4.08 -11.75 -11.29
C ASN A 244 5.52 -11.92 -11.79
N LEU A 245 5.90 -13.12 -12.21
CA LEU A 245 7.24 -13.39 -12.71
C LEU A 245 7.50 -12.71 -14.07
N VAL A 246 6.50 -12.56 -14.92
CA VAL A 246 6.58 -11.75 -16.16
C VAL A 246 6.88 -10.30 -15.82
N HIS A 247 6.09 -9.69 -14.94
CA HIS A 247 6.28 -8.29 -14.54
C HIS A 247 7.59 -8.08 -13.76
N LEU A 248 8.03 -9.05 -12.95
CA LEU A 248 9.35 -9.03 -12.31
C LEU A 248 10.49 -8.96 -13.35
N ALA A 249 10.39 -9.76 -14.41
CA ALA A 249 11.39 -9.72 -15.50
C ALA A 249 11.35 -8.37 -16.24
N LEU A 250 10.16 -7.80 -16.46
CA LEU A 250 9.99 -6.49 -17.09
C LEU A 250 10.50 -5.34 -16.20
N GLU A 251 10.23 -5.37 -14.88
CA GLU A 251 10.77 -4.41 -13.91
C GLU A 251 12.30 -4.34 -14.06
N PHE A 252 12.98 -5.48 -13.90
CA PHE A 252 14.44 -5.52 -13.94
C PHE A 252 15.04 -5.27 -15.34
N LYS A 253 14.29 -5.53 -16.40
CA LYS A 253 14.66 -5.16 -17.76
C LYS A 253 14.72 -3.66 -17.94
N TYR A 254 13.71 -2.93 -17.44
CA TYR A 254 13.57 -1.50 -17.68
C TYR A 254 14.29 -0.62 -16.65
N LEU A 255 14.39 -1.02 -15.38
CA LEU A 255 15.02 -0.21 -14.32
C LEU A 255 16.35 0.45 -14.71
N PRO A 256 17.28 -0.20 -15.45
CA PRO A 256 18.55 0.42 -15.80
C PRO A 256 18.48 1.48 -16.92
N THR A 257 17.46 1.43 -17.77
CA THR A 257 17.34 2.26 -18.98
C THR A 257 16.15 3.23 -18.94
N ASP A 258 15.10 2.84 -18.26
CA ASP A 258 13.86 3.59 -18.07
C ASP A 258 13.28 3.24 -16.68
N SER A 259 13.79 3.95 -15.67
CA SER A 259 13.43 3.65 -14.28
C SER A 259 11.95 3.83 -13.98
N ASP A 260 11.27 4.78 -14.63
CA ASP A 260 9.84 5.00 -14.44
C ASP A 260 9.02 3.83 -14.98
N LYS A 261 9.40 3.34 -16.17
CA LYS A 261 8.76 2.16 -16.75
C LYS A 261 8.95 0.92 -15.87
N GLY A 262 10.17 0.70 -15.36
CA GLY A 262 10.44 -0.42 -14.47
C GLY A 262 9.61 -0.35 -13.18
N ARG A 263 9.55 0.83 -12.54
CA ARG A 263 8.73 1.05 -11.35
C ARG A 263 7.24 0.85 -11.63
N ASN A 264 6.76 1.29 -12.79
CA ASN A 264 5.37 1.13 -13.20
C ASN A 264 4.99 -0.35 -13.35
N GLU A 265 5.88 -1.21 -13.90
CA GLU A 265 5.63 -2.66 -13.99
C GLU A 265 5.37 -3.26 -12.60
N ARG A 266 6.14 -2.84 -11.58
CA ARG A 266 5.95 -3.28 -10.20
C ARG A 266 4.61 -2.83 -9.63
N ASP A 267 4.29 -1.55 -9.73
CA ASP A 267 3.05 -1.00 -9.16
C ASP A 267 1.79 -1.51 -9.86
N ILE A 268 1.83 -1.68 -11.18
CA ILE A 268 0.75 -2.29 -11.96
C ILE A 268 0.50 -3.72 -11.47
N GLN A 269 1.56 -4.51 -11.27
CA GLN A 269 1.40 -5.88 -10.82
C GLN A 269 0.96 -5.98 -9.35
N MET A 270 1.45 -5.12 -8.47
CA MET A 270 0.93 -5.04 -7.10
C MET A 270 -0.58 -4.74 -7.08
N ALA A 271 -1.05 -3.84 -7.97
CA ALA A 271 -2.48 -3.57 -8.10
C ALA A 271 -3.26 -4.78 -8.63
N ASN A 272 -2.72 -5.52 -9.59
CA ASN A 272 -3.34 -6.74 -10.11
C ASN A 272 -3.41 -7.84 -9.03
N ASN A 273 -2.35 -8.00 -8.23
CA ASN A 273 -2.33 -8.90 -7.08
C ASN A 273 -3.41 -8.52 -6.06
N LEU A 274 -3.51 -7.24 -5.71
CA LEU A 274 -4.53 -6.77 -4.78
C LEU A 274 -5.95 -6.94 -5.34
N LYS A 275 -6.17 -6.73 -6.65
CA LYS A 275 -7.44 -7.03 -7.33
C LYS A 275 -7.78 -8.52 -7.24
N TRP A 276 -6.80 -9.38 -7.45
CA TRP A 276 -6.98 -10.84 -7.31
C TRP A 276 -7.35 -11.23 -5.87
N LEU A 277 -6.64 -10.70 -4.89
CA LEU A 277 -6.96 -10.92 -3.48
C LEU A 277 -8.38 -10.48 -3.15
N ALA A 278 -8.75 -9.27 -3.57
CA ALA A 278 -10.03 -8.65 -3.27
C ALA A 278 -11.22 -9.34 -3.96
N ASN A 279 -11.04 -9.84 -5.20
CA ASN A 279 -12.13 -10.36 -6.00
C ASN A 279 -12.24 -11.89 -5.96
N TYR A 280 -11.15 -12.59 -5.57
CA TYR A 280 -11.12 -14.06 -5.61
C TYR A 280 -10.71 -14.68 -4.28
N LYS A 281 -9.45 -14.52 -3.84
CA LYS A 281 -8.95 -15.22 -2.65
C LYS A 281 -9.71 -14.79 -1.38
N TYR A 282 -9.95 -13.50 -1.21
CA TYR A 282 -10.60 -12.88 -0.05
C TYR A 282 -11.85 -12.07 -0.42
N LYS A 283 -12.63 -12.55 -1.39
CA LYS A 283 -13.78 -11.82 -1.96
C LYS A 283 -14.83 -11.37 -0.93
N ASN A 284 -14.94 -12.07 0.18
CA ASN A 284 -15.91 -11.79 1.23
C ASN A 284 -15.29 -11.11 2.46
N GLU A 285 -13.97 -10.88 2.44
CA GLU A 285 -13.23 -10.33 3.57
C GLU A 285 -12.96 -8.84 3.42
N LYS A 286 -12.74 -8.18 4.54
CA LYS A 286 -12.21 -6.82 4.59
C LYS A 286 -10.69 -6.86 4.66
N ILE A 287 -10.03 -6.07 3.81
CA ILE A 287 -8.58 -6.10 3.60
C ILE A 287 -7.95 -4.80 4.09
N ILE A 288 -6.91 -4.90 4.90
CA ILE A 288 -5.99 -3.83 5.24
C ILE A 288 -4.77 -3.97 4.33
N VAL A 289 -4.32 -2.89 3.71
CA VAL A 289 -3.06 -2.86 2.94
C VAL A 289 -2.03 -2.05 3.70
N TRP A 290 -0.85 -2.64 3.89
CA TRP A 290 0.34 -1.97 4.44
C TRP A 290 1.33 -1.72 3.32
N ALA A 291 1.51 -0.44 2.94
CA ALA A 291 2.49 -0.04 1.93
C ALA A 291 2.94 1.41 2.14
N GLN A 292 3.90 1.88 1.32
CA GLN A 292 4.34 3.27 1.33
C GLN A 292 3.24 4.21 0.80
N ASN A 293 3.25 5.49 1.22
CA ASN A 293 2.34 6.53 0.74
C ASN A 293 2.25 6.60 -0.79
N PHE A 294 3.39 6.47 -1.49
CA PHE A 294 3.38 6.46 -2.95
C PHE A 294 2.55 5.31 -3.51
N HIS A 295 2.80 4.08 -3.05
CA HIS A 295 2.12 2.89 -3.58
C HIS A 295 0.62 2.90 -3.32
N VAL A 296 0.16 3.41 -2.15
CA VAL A 296 -1.28 3.48 -1.85
C VAL A 296 -1.99 4.67 -2.49
N SER A 297 -1.27 5.68 -2.98
CA SER A 297 -1.84 6.93 -3.48
C SER A 297 -2.74 6.74 -4.71
N LYS A 298 -3.78 7.57 -4.80
CA LYS A 298 -4.53 7.80 -6.04
C LYS A 298 -3.88 8.92 -6.84
N TYR A 299 -4.14 8.98 -8.16
CA TYR A 299 -3.69 10.09 -9.02
C TYR A 299 -2.19 10.36 -8.95
N SER A 300 -1.35 9.34 -9.04
CA SER A 300 0.11 9.47 -8.96
C SER A 300 0.70 10.53 -9.90
N GLY A 301 0.17 10.70 -11.09
CA GLY A 301 0.59 11.75 -12.04
C GLY A 301 0.32 13.19 -11.59
N HIS A 302 -0.35 13.41 -10.44
CA HIS A 302 -0.62 14.73 -9.86
C HIS A 302 0.32 15.10 -8.69
N TYR A 303 1.30 14.24 -8.37
CA TYR A 303 2.30 14.58 -7.37
C TYR A 303 3.19 15.74 -7.82
N SER A 304 3.74 15.70 -9.01
CA SER A 304 4.49 16.80 -9.60
C SER A 304 4.83 16.56 -11.06
N ARG A 305 5.41 17.61 -11.68
CA ARG A 305 5.98 17.50 -13.02
C ARG A 305 7.13 16.48 -13.10
N LEU A 306 7.81 16.19 -11.99
CA LEU A 306 8.94 15.25 -11.95
C LEU A 306 8.49 13.80 -12.00
N TYR A 307 7.23 13.50 -11.63
CA TYR A 307 6.70 12.13 -11.50
C TYR A 307 5.47 11.87 -12.38
N ASN A 308 5.30 12.68 -13.44
CA ASN A 308 4.15 12.58 -14.35
C ASN A 308 4.00 11.19 -15.01
N ASN A 309 5.10 10.45 -15.14
CA ASN A 309 5.12 9.14 -15.79
C ASN A 309 4.95 7.98 -14.80
N LEU A 310 4.98 8.25 -13.49
CA LEU A 310 4.81 7.21 -12.49
C LEU A 310 3.34 6.90 -12.24
N VAL A 311 3.06 5.61 -12.17
CA VAL A 311 1.73 5.07 -11.87
C VAL A 311 1.83 4.25 -10.58
N SER A 312 1.09 4.64 -9.56
CA SER A 312 1.05 3.92 -8.28
C SER A 312 0.05 2.77 -8.29
N MET A 313 0.25 1.79 -7.43
CA MET A 313 -0.68 0.69 -7.17
C MET A 313 -2.09 1.21 -6.85
N GLY A 314 -2.22 2.21 -5.97
CA GLY A 314 -3.50 2.81 -5.60
C GLY A 314 -4.23 3.43 -6.80
N THR A 315 -3.49 4.10 -7.71
CA THR A 315 -4.05 4.63 -8.96
C THR A 315 -4.62 3.51 -9.83
N VAL A 316 -3.84 2.46 -10.10
CA VAL A 316 -4.28 1.33 -10.96
C VAL A 316 -5.44 0.55 -10.31
N PHE A 317 -5.40 0.40 -8.99
CA PHE A 317 -6.44 -0.31 -8.25
C PHE A 317 -7.77 0.45 -8.28
N THR A 318 -7.74 1.75 -8.01
CA THR A 318 -8.94 2.61 -7.95
C THR A 318 -9.43 3.11 -9.31
N ASN A 319 -8.75 2.77 -10.42
CA ASN A 319 -9.31 2.95 -11.76
C ASN A 319 -10.54 2.05 -12.01
N ASP A 320 -10.72 0.98 -11.25
CA ASP A 320 -11.97 0.23 -11.20
C ASP A 320 -12.97 0.96 -10.28
N PRO A 321 -14.11 1.48 -10.80
CA PRO A 321 -15.05 2.27 -10.01
C PRO A 321 -15.68 1.49 -8.84
N LEU A 322 -15.86 0.18 -8.97
CA LEU A 322 -16.40 -0.66 -7.90
C LEU A 322 -15.37 -0.78 -6.75
N LEU A 323 -14.13 -1.08 -7.07
CA LEU A 323 -13.06 -1.15 -6.08
C LEU A 323 -12.79 0.22 -5.45
N ALA A 324 -12.81 1.29 -6.23
CA ALA A 324 -12.67 2.66 -5.73
C ALA A 324 -13.73 3.00 -4.68
N SER A 325 -15.00 2.64 -4.94
CA SER A 325 -16.13 2.91 -4.02
C SER A 325 -16.05 2.12 -2.71
N GLN A 326 -15.28 1.03 -2.68
CA GLN A 326 -15.06 0.16 -1.54
C GLN A 326 -13.75 0.44 -0.79
N THR A 327 -12.98 1.44 -1.22
CA THR A 327 -11.63 1.70 -0.71
C THR A 327 -11.56 3.04 0.03
N TYR A 328 -10.87 3.03 1.19
CA TYR A 328 -10.49 4.23 1.91
C TYR A 328 -8.96 4.26 2.09
N ILE A 329 -8.30 5.31 1.61
CA ILE A 329 -6.85 5.44 1.62
C ILE A 329 -6.41 6.47 2.64
N VAL A 330 -5.57 6.04 3.59
CA VAL A 330 -4.98 6.87 4.63
C VAL A 330 -3.50 7.12 4.31
N GLY A 331 -3.17 8.35 3.96
CA GLY A 331 -1.77 8.80 3.89
C GLY A 331 -1.24 9.15 5.29
N PHE A 332 0.08 9.20 5.44
CA PHE A 332 0.73 9.64 6.67
C PHE A 332 1.57 10.89 6.44
N SER A 333 1.64 11.75 7.45
CA SER A 333 2.47 12.96 7.47
C SER A 333 3.10 13.18 8.84
N SER A 334 4.27 13.83 8.88
CA SER A 334 5.03 14.11 10.11
C SER A 334 5.65 15.49 10.09
N ALA A 335 5.87 16.06 11.28
CA ALA A 335 6.38 17.44 11.44
C ALA A 335 7.83 17.52 11.92
N ALA A 336 8.33 16.52 12.63
CA ALA A 336 9.63 16.56 13.28
C ALA A 336 10.17 15.15 13.62
N GLY A 337 11.35 15.11 14.20
CA GLY A 337 12.00 13.88 14.66
C GLY A 337 13.01 13.34 13.66
N GLU A 338 13.34 12.08 13.81
CA GLU A 338 14.28 11.36 12.95
C GLU A 338 13.62 10.10 12.37
N THR A 339 14.03 9.73 11.18
CA THR A 339 13.63 8.50 10.51
C THR A 339 14.84 7.77 9.95
N GLY A 340 14.67 6.51 9.59
CA GLY A 340 15.70 5.72 8.94
C GLY A 340 15.55 4.23 9.21
N ILE A 341 15.78 3.45 8.16
CA ILE A 341 15.81 1.98 8.27
C ILE A 341 17.02 1.53 9.08
N VAL A 342 16.90 0.37 9.73
CA VAL A 342 17.93 -0.23 10.59
C VAL A 342 19.35 -0.26 9.96
N SER A 343 19.42 -0.49 8.65
CA SER A 343 20.68 -0.66 7.91
C SER A 343 21.31 0.65 7.40
N ARG A 344 20.67 1.81 7.63
CA ARG A 344 21.15 3.12 7.13
C ARG A 344 21.28 4.14 8.25
N LYS A 345 22.05 5.20 7.99
CA LYS A 345 22.11 6.36 8.88
C LYS A 345 20.74 7.05 8.93
N PRO A 346 20.29 7.44 10.13
CA PRO A 346 19.06 8.22 10.24
C PRO A 346 19.22 9.61 9.63
N TYR A 347 18.10 10.23 9.31
CA TYR A 347 18.02 11.62 8.88
C TYR A 347 16.83 12.31 9.54
N ALA A 348 16.93 13.64 9.65
CA ALA A 348 15.87 14.43 10.28
C ALA A 348 14.67 14.60 9.34
N VAL A 349 13.46 14.53 9.89
CA VAL A 349 12.25 14.97 9.23
C VAL A 349 12.35 16.47 8.93
N SER A 350 12.09 16.90 7.70
CA SER A 350 12.13 18.31 7.32
C SER A 350 11.09 19.13 8.07
N SER A 351 11.50 20.29 8.58
CA SER A 351 10.58 21.21 9.25
C SER A 351 9.49 21.69 8.30
N PRO A 352 8.22 21.61 8.69
CA PRO A 352 7.10 22.05 7.87
C PRO A 352 7.15 23.55 7.56
N GLY A 353 6.82 23.93 6.33
CA GLY A 353 6.66 25.31 5.91
C GLY A 353 5.51 26.02 6.65
N LYS A 354 5.48 27.39 6.62
CA LYS A 354 4.45 28.16 7.31
C LYS A 354 3.01 27.80 6.91
N ASN A 355 2.79 27.46 5.65
CA ASN A 355 1.47 27.15 5.08
C ASN A 355 1.33 25.69 4.71
N SER A 356 1.88 24.78 5.53
CA SER A 356 1.79 23.35 5.30
C SER A 356 0.77 22.70 6.22
N PHE A 357 0.25 21.55 5.81
CA PHE A 357 -0.73 20.74 6.53
C PHE A 357 -0.35 20.51 8.00
N GLU A 358 0.90 20.21 8.28
CA GLU A 358 1.41 19.88 9.62
C GLU A 358 1.31 21.09 10.58
N ARG A 359 1.36 22.33 10.04
CA ARG A 359 1.19 23.58 10.81
C ARG A 359 -0.26 23.93 11.11
N TRP A 360 -1.20 23.31 10.40
CA TRP A 360 -2.63 23.53 10.63
C TRP A 360 -3.19 22.61 11.73
N ILE A 361 -2.44 21.54 12.08
CA ILE A 361 -2.77 20.65 13.20
C ILE A 361 -2.42 21.35 14.52
N ASN A 362 -3.33 21.26 15.51
CA ASN A 362 -3.12 21.84 16.85
C ASN A 362 -1.74 21.44 17.41
N GLU A 363 -0.99 22.43 17.86
CA GLU A 363 0.40 22.26 18.28
C GLU A 363 0.58 21.32 19.48
N SER A 364 -0.44 21.21 20.34
CA SER A 364 -0.43 20.32 21.51
C SER A 364 -0.70 18.84 21.19
N TRP A 365 -1.10 18.52 19.95
CA TRP A 365 -1.45 17.15 19.57
C TRP A 365 -0.25 16.40 18.97
N ASN A 366 0.05 15.25 19.53
CA ASN A 366 1.07 14.36 18.98
C ASN A 366 0.56 13.55 17.78
N TYR A 367 -0.73 13.22 17.78
CA TYR A 367 -1.37 12.46 16.73
C TYR A 367 -2.72 13.11 16.38
N ALA A 368 -3.06 13.09 15.10
CA ALA A 368 -4.34 13.55 14.61
C ALA A 368 -4.77 12.80 13.35
N PHE A 369 -6.07 12.77 13.11
CA PHE A 369 -6.65 12.28 11.86
C PHE A 369 -7.48 13.38 11.20
N VAL A 370 -7.35 13.52 9.87
CA VAL A 370 -8.16 14.45 9.05
C VAL A 370 -8.78 13.68 7.90
N ASP A 371 -10.12 13.76 7.79
CA ASP A 371 -10.88 13.22 6.66
C ASP A 371 -10.94 14.24 5.52
N PHE A 372 -10.35 13.91 4.37
CA PHE A 372 -10.44 14.72 3.15
C PHE A 372 -11.67 14.38 2.31
N SER A 373 -12.26 13.18 2.48
CA SER A 373 -13.46 12.81 1.73
C SER A 373 -14.62 13.74 2.03
N GLY A 374 -14.74 14.21 3.27
CA GLY A 374 -15.70 15.22 3.69
C GLY A 374 -15.47 16.58 3.02
N PHE A 375 -14.20 17.02 2.94
CA PHE A 375 -13.84 18.24 2.22
C PHE A 375 -14.20 18.17 0.74
N ASN A 376 -13.85 17.07 0.08
CA ASN A 376 -14.09 16.87 -1.34
C ASN A 376 -15.59 16.90 -1.67
N LYS A 377 -16.45 16.28 -0.82
CA LYS A 377 -17.91 16.31 -1.00
C LYS A 377 -18.47 17.73 -0.89
N GLN A 378 -17.99 18.53 0.06
CA GLN A 378 -18.47 19.92 0.27
C GLN A 378 -17.98 20.88 -0.81
N ASN A 379 -16.81 20.62 -1.41
CA ASN A 379 -16.16 21.50 -2.38
C ASN A 379 -16.22 20.95 -3.81
N ASN A 380 -17.12 20.01 -4.12
CA ASN A 380 -17.30 19.40 -5.45
C ASN A 380 -16.00 18.88 -6.05
N ASN A 381 -15.15 18.25 -5.25
CA ASN A 381 -13.83 17.75 -5.64
C ASN A 381 -12.92 18.83 -6.29
N ALA A 382 -13.01 20.07 -5.81
CA ALA A 382 -12.20 21.17 -6.35
C ALA A 382 -10.70 20.83 -6.27
N ASN A 383 -9.97 21.20 -7.31
CA ASN A 383 -8.52 21.07 -7.35
C ASN A 383 -7.90 22.02 -6.31
N THR A 384 -7.48 21.47 -5.19
CA THR A 384 -6.90 22.23 -4.09
C THR A 384 -5.47 21.76 -3.85
N GLU A 385 -4.51 22.65 -4.08
CA GLU A 385 -3.09 22.38 -3.83
C GLU A 385 -2.66 22.95 -2.49
N PHE A 386 -1.88 22.18 -1.76
CA PHE A 386 -1.22 22.64 -0.54
C PHE A 386 0.04 21.83 -0.27
N THR A 387 0.89 22.35 0.61
CA THR A 387 2.14 21.70 0.99
C THR A 387 1.92 20.74 2.16
N MET A 388 2.51 19.55 2.07
CA MET A 388 2.55 18.54 3.12
C MET A 388 3.88 17.77 3.05
N ASN A 389 4.37 17.29 4.20
CA ASN A 389 5.50 16.36 4.28
C ASN A 389 5.03 14.95 3.91
N GLY A 390 4.37 14.81 2.77
CA GLY A 390 3.97 13.51 2.23
C GLY A 390 5.11 12.91 1.43
N SER A 391 5.37 11.62 1.60
CA SER A 391 6.37 10.96 0.78
C SER A 391 5.90 10.83 -0.65
N VAL A 392 6.73 11.30 -1.55
CA VAL A 392 6.79 10.87 -2.94
C VAL A 392 8.11 10.18 -3.16
N VAL A 393 8.23 9.35 -4.17
CA VAL A 393 9.47 8.65 -4.52
C VAL A 393 10.66 9.62 -4.46
N GLU A 394 11.64 9.35 -3.60
CA GLU A 394 12.88 10.14 -3.40
C GLU A 394 12.75 11.46 -2.62
N ALA A 395 11.55 11.92 -2.28
CA ALA A 395 11.35 13.16 -1.52
C ALA A 395 10.90 12.89 -0.07
N LEU A 396 11.47 11.89 0.54
CA LEU A 396 11.14 11.39 1.88
C LEU A 396 11.09 12.51 2.91
N HIS A 397 9.97 12.67 3.61
CA HIS A 397 9.75 13.69 4.64
C HIS A 397 10.10 15.13 4.22
N THR A 398 10.11 15.43 2.93
CA THR A 398 10.30 16.80 2.45
C THR A 398 8.96 17.46 2.13
N PRO A 399 8.82 18.77 2.37
CA PRO A 399 7.62 19.50 2.01
C PRO A 399 7.37 19.45 0.50
N TYR A 400 6.16 19.06 0.13
CA TYR A 400 5.77 18.93 -1.24
C TYR A 400 4.37 19.49 -1.49
N THR A 401 4.18 20.22 -2.59
CA THR A 401 2.89 20.81 -2.96
C THR A 401 2.19 19.94 -3.99
N ALA A 402 1.01 19.44 -3.63
CA ALA A 402 0.19 18.58 -4.50
C ALA A 402 -1.30 18.72 -4.16
N GLN A 403 -2.14 18.05 -4.95
CA GLN A 403 -3.58 17.94 -4.71
C GLN A 403 -3.88 16.81 -3.72
N TRP A 404 -3.39 16.93 -2.48
CA TRP A 404 -3.41 15.88 -1.48
C TRP A 404 -4.79 15.32 -1.17
N THR A 405 -5.85 16.15 -1.26
CA THR A 405 -7.24 15.70 -1.06
C THR A 405 -7.73 14.73 -2.14
N ARG A 406 -7.06 14.69 -3.29
CA ARG A 406 -7.34 13.72 -4.36
C ARG A 406 -6.47 12.48 -4.26
N ILE A 407 -5.31 12.60 -3.61
CA ILE A 407 -4.31 11.55 -3.47
C ILE A 407 -4.70 10.58 -2.36
N PHE A 408 -5.18 11.11 -1.23
CA PHE A 408 -5.65 10.32 -0.08
C PHE A 408 -7.09 10.68 0.27
N ASP A 409 -7.84 9.74 0.84
CA ASP A 409 -9.18 9.99 1.41
C ASP A 409 -9.09 10.65 2.79
N GLY A 410 -8.02 10.36 3.52
CA GLY A 410 -7.68 11.01 4.77
C GLY A 410 -6.19 10.95 5.05
N VAL A 411 -5.74 11.72 6.02
CA VAL A 411 -4.34 11.74 6.47
C VAL A 411 -4.26 11.52 7.98
N PHE A 412 -3.38 10.62 8.37
CA PHE A 412 -2.99 10.43 9.76
C PHE A 412 -1.69 11.20 10.02
N PHE A 413 -1.70 12.06 11.01
CA PHE A 413 -0.58 12.90 11.40
C PHE A 413 0.14 12.31 12.62
N VAL A 414 1.47 12.20 12.51
CA VAL A 414 2.38 11.80 13.59
C VAL A 414 3.39 12.92 13.80
N ARG A 415 3.30 13.67 14.91
CA ARG A 415 4.11 14.87 15.10
C ARG A 415 5.60 14.59 15.08
N ASN A 416 6.04 13.60 15.84
CA ASN A 416 7.46 13.28 15.97
C ASN A 416 7.72 11.85 15.50
N GLN A 417 8.52 11.71 14.45
CA GLN A 417 9.03 10.41 14.03
C GLN A 417 10.19 9.93 14.92
N ARG A 418 10.36 8.64 14.93
CA ARG A 418 11.45 7.91 15.53
C ARG A 418 12.02 6.95 14.47
N LYS A 419 13.33 6.85 14.36
CA LYS A 419 13.98 5.85 13.51
C LYS A 419 13.71 4.43 14.01
N CYS A 420 13.83 3.45 13.14
CA CYS A 420 13.78 2.03 13.50
C CYS A 420 15.04 1.60 14.27
N GLU A 421 14.87 0.95 15.42
CA GLU A 421 15.93 0.22 16.10
C GLU A 421 15.94 -1.26 15.67
N ASP A 422 17.11 -1.91 15.77
CA ASP A 422 17.27 -3.29 15.30
C ASP A 422 16.68 -4.29 16.28
N ALA A 423 15.50 -4.80 15.97
CA ALA A 423 14.81 -5.82 16.75
C ALA A 423 15.56 -7.18 16.88
N ARG A 424 16.68 -7.36 16.16
CA ARG A 424 17.50 -8.57 16.22
C ARG A 424 18.53 -8.52 17.33
N LYS A 425 18.71 -7.35 17.97
CA LYS A 425 19.67 -7.13 19.06
C LYS A 425 19.09 -7.41 20.44
N GLU A 426 17.79 -7.66 20.52
CA GLU A 426 17.06 -8.09 21.70
C GLU A 426 16.90 -9.63 21.70
#